data_1e533d2e8b7ce5e2f100601c14d9e533
#
_entry.id   1e533d2e8b7ce5e2f100601c14d9e533
#
_cell.length_a   1.000
_cell.length_b   1.000
_cell.length_c   1.000
_cell.angle_alpha   90.00
_cell.angle_beta   90.00
_cell.angle_gamma   90.00
#
_symmetry.space_group_name_H-M   'P 1'
#
loop_
_entity.id
_entity.type
_entity.pdbx_description
1 polymer ?
#
loop_
_entity_poly.entity_id
_entity_poly.type
_entity_poly.pdbx_seq_one_letter_code
_entity_poly.pdbx_strand_id
1 'polypeptide(L)'
;ELRVGAVERHPLRREAAADMQGEFPDDFSRSLDDMWRARLSAKKLYVNDLYLTIVRRPLQGRAGMLEGLFKTLGGETGGGAQAKAALAIDLRELSAARESLLASLAPYGARSLSIYKSEKGFCSAPMEFLSALYNGEKRPVLMPNKVDLGRYLPYRRVSFGADTLEMARAGDLARSFAAMISIKEYPPQTAPGLLDDLLRLPVEMAVSQSFGFVDRQISLDRMNLALRRMRAADDE
;
A
#
# COMPACT_ATOMS: atom_id res chain seq x y z
N GLU A 1 -15.67 -0.85 4.14
CA GLU A 1 -14.67 0.02 4.76
C GLU A 1 -13.53 0.22 3.76
N LEU A 2 -13.38 1.44 3.24
CA LEU A 2 -12.28 1.79 2.33
C LEU A 2 -11.06 2.08 3.19
N ARG A 3 -9.98 1.37 2.99
CA ARG A 3 -8.72 1.64 3.68
C ARG A 3 -7.59 1.71 2.66
N VAL A 4 -6.75 2.70 2.85
CA VAL A 4 -5.33 2.81 2.52
C VAL A 4 -5.00 3.46 1.18
N GLY A 5 -4.42 4.65 1.30
CA GLY A 5 -3.44 5.10 0.33
C GLY A 5 -2.04 4.69 0.80
N ALA A 6 -1.22 4.20 -0.08
CA ALA A 6 0.21 4.05 0.14
C ALA A 6 0.94 4.86 -0.93
N VAL A 7 1.92 5.64 -0.50
CA VAL A 7 2.84 6.33 -1.39
C VAL A 7 4.19 5.68 -1.22
N GLU A 8 4.70 5.09 -2.29
CA GLU A 8 6.03 4.52 -2.33
C GLU A 8 6.97 5.48 -3.06
N ARG A 9 8.03 5.89 -2.39
CA ARG A 9 9.05 6.74 -2.97
C ARG A 9 10.31 5.92 -3.20
N HIS A 10 10.73 5.86 -4.43
CA HIS A 10 11.91 5.11 -4.83
C HIS A 10 12.79 5.92 -5.79
N PRO A 11 14.08 5.61 -5.89
CA PRO A 11 14.95 6.30 -6.83
C PRO A 11 14.49 6.05 -8.27
N LEU A 12 14.53 7.11 -9.08
CA LEU A 12 14.30 7.01 -10.52
C LEU A 12 15.38 6.10 -11.13
N ARG A 13 14.98 5.04 -11.82
CA ARG A 13 15.92 4.19 -12.54
C ARG A 13 16.54 4.99 -13.69
N ARG A 14 17.85 4.87 -13.86
CA ARG A 14 18.59 5.57 -14.94
C ARG A 14 18.09 5.22 -16.35
N GLU A 15 17.53 4.02 -16.53
CA GLU A 15 16.92 3.57 -17.78
C GLU A 15 15.74 4.43 -18.22
N ALA A 16 14.89 4.89 -17.29
CA ALA A 16 13.77 5.77 -17.60
C ALA A 16 14.23 7.18 -18.06
N ALA A 17 15.41 7.62 -17.65
CA ALA A 17 15.99 8.89 -18.12
C ALA A 17 16.62 8.76 -19.51
N ALA A 18 17.03 7.55 -19.92
CA ALA A 18 17.57 7.29 -21.25
C ALA A 18 16.49 7.30 -22.34
N ASP A 19 15.24 6.96 -22.00
CA ASP A 19 14.11 6.93 -22.93
C ASP A 19 13.56 8.33 -23.28
N MET A 20 14.02 9.38 -22.58
CA MET A 20 13.70 10.78 -22.89
C MET A 20 14.62 11.34 -23.97
N GLN A 21 14.79 10.65 -25.10
CA GLN A 21 15.52 11.18 -26.24
C GLN A 21 14.59 12.06 -27.08
N GLY A 22 14.91 13.36 -27.15
CA GLY A 22 14.28 14.27 -28.07
C GLY A 22 15.06 14.35 -29.38
N GLU A 23 14.38 14.63 -30.48
CA GLU A 23 15.03 15.06 -31.72
C GLU A 23 15.34 16.56 -31.59
N PHE A 24 16.62 16.89 -31.70
CA PHE A 24 17.09 18.28 -31.60
C PHE A 24 17.44 18.83 -32.98
N PRO A 25 16.96 20.04 -33.30
CA PRO A 25 17.14 20.63 -34.63
C PRO A 25 18.60 21.05 -34.92
N ASP A 26 19.37 21.28 -33.87
CA ASP A 26 20.75 21.79 -33.98
C ASP A 26 21.68 21.21 -32.90
N ASP A 27 22.99 21.39 -33.11
CA ASP A 27 24.04 20.88 -32.22
C ASP A 27 24.09 21.62 -30.89
N PHE A 28 23.65 22.88 -30.85
CA PHE A 28 23.58 23.65 -29.60
C PHE A 28 22.51 23.09 -28.68
N SER A 29 21.31 22.86 -29.22
CA SER A 29 20.21 22.25 -28.47
C SER A 29 20.56 20.87 -27.94
N ARG A 30 21.28 20.06 -28.75
CA ARG A 30 21.80 18.75 -28.33
C ARG A 30 22.82 18.89 -27.21
N SER A 31 23.78 19.81 -27.33
CA SER A 31 24.78 20.05 -26.29
C SER A 31 24.17 20.53 -24.99
N LEU A 32 23.11 21.34 -25.06
CA LEU A 32 22.36 21.80 -23.89
C LEU A 32 21.64 20.65 -23.21
N ASP A 33 21.00 19.75 -23.96
CA ASP A 33 20.35 18.55 -23.43
C ASP A 33 21.39 17.63 -22.76
N ASP A 34 22.54 17.39 -23.39
CA ASP A 34 23.62 16.58 -22.82
C ASP A 34 24.14 17.17 -21.49
N MET A 35 24.29 18.48 -21.43
CA MET A 35 24.65 19.18 -20.19
C MET A 35 23.59 18.99 -19.09
N TRP A 36 22.32 19.11 -19.44
CA TRP A 36 21.22 18.88 -18.51
C TRP A 36 21.16 17.43 -18.05
N ARG A 37 21.32 16.47 -18.94
CA ARG A 37 21.37 15.05 -18.60
C ARG A 37 22.53 14.73 -17.68
N ALA A 38 23.71 15.25 -17.96
CA ALA A 38 24.87 15.10 -17.08
C ALA A 38 24.59 15.68 -15.66
N ARG A 39 23.93 16.82 -15.60
CA ARG A 39 23.56 17.48 -14.32
C ARG A 39 22.51 16.72 -13.54
N LEU A 40 21.51 16.17 -14.23
CA LEU A 40 20.46 15.35 -13.64
C LEU A 40 20.98 13.97 -13.21
N SER A 41 21.87 13.36 -14.02
CA SER A 41 22.46 12.06 -13.69
C SER A 41 23.40 12.12 -12.46
N ALA A 42 23.95 13.30 -12.16
CA ALA A 42 24.72 13.53 -10.95
C ALA A 42 23.86 13.62 -9.67
N LYS A 43 22.54 13.80 -9.82
CA LYS A 43 21.59 13.87 -8.70
C LYS A 43 20.81 12.58 -8.56
N LYS A 44 20.56 12.16 -7.33
CA LYS A 44 19.64 11.05 -7.04
C LYS A 44 18.21 11.60 -7.13
N LEU A 45 17.51 11.29 -8.22
CA LEU A 45 16.11 11.67 -8.41
C LEU A 45 15.21 10.59 -7.81
N TYR A 46 14.07 11.00 -7.29
CA TYR A 46 13.07 10.11 -6.69
C TYR A 46 11.74 10.26 -7.44
N VAL A 47 11.02 9.17 -7.54
CA VAL A 47 9.65 9.10 -8.08
C VAL A 47 8.72 8.64 -6.98
N ASN A 48 7.53 9.20 -6.95
CA ASN A 48 6.48 8.81 -6.02
C ASN A 48 5.43 8.00 -6.78
N ASP A 49 5.31 6.72 -6.44
CA ASP A 49 4.21 5.86 -6.89
C ASP A 49 3.08 5.93 -5.88
N LEU A 50 1.88 6.23 -6.33
CA LEU A 50 0.68 6.32 -5.50
C LEU A 50 -0.15 5.05 -5.66
N TYR A 51 -0.47 4.40 -4.56
CA TYR A 51 -1.29 3.20 -4.53
C TYR A 51 -2.55 3.44 -3.70
N LEU A 52 -3.69 3.01 -4.21
CA LEU A 52 -4.95 2.99 -3.49
C LEU A 52 -5.43 1.55 -3.34
N THR A 53 -5.60 1.11 -2.11
CA THR A 53 -6.04 -0.25 -1.78
C THR A 53 -7.42 -0.21 -1.14
N ILE A 54 -8.35 -0.99 -1.67
CA ILE A 54 -9.66 -1.20 -1.08
C ILE A 54 -9.59 -2.46 -0.23
N VAL A 55 -9.87 -2.35 1.06
CA VAL A 55 -9.93 -3.50 1.95
C VAL A 55 -11.37 -3.71 2.40
N ARG A 56 -11.95 -4.83 2.03
CA ARG A 56 -13.22 -5.29 2.57
C ARG A 56 -12.95 -6.30 3.67
N ARG A 57 -13.39 -5.98 4.87
CA ARG A 57 -13.35 -6.93 5.98
C ARG A 57 -14.68 -7.68 6.03
N PRO A 58 -14.69 -9.01 6.05
CA PRO A 58 -15.91 -9.74 6.35
C PRO A 58 -16.42 -9.30 7.72
N LEU A 59 -17.71 -9.13 7.84
CA LEU A 59 -18.39 -8.77 9.10
C LEU A 59 -18.11 -9.86 10.15
N GLN A 60 -17.12 -9.63 11.00
CA GLN A 60 -16.66 -10.59 12.02
C GLN A 60 -17.77 -11.06 12.96
N GLY A 61 -18.86 -10.31 13.10
CA GLY A 61 -19.99 -10.70 13.95
C GLY A 61 -20.93 -11.76 13.35
N ARG A 62 -21.04 -11.83 12.02
CA ARG A 62 -21.94 -12.81 11.37
C ARG A 62 -21.27 -14.14 11.08
N ALA A 63 -20.01 -14.13 10.65
CA ALA A 63 -19.27 -15.38 10.39
C ALA A 63 -18.97 -16.14 11.69
N GLY A 64 -18.50 -15.46 12.74
CA GLY A 64 -18.21 -16.11 14.02
C GLY A 64 -19.44 -16.60 14.78
N MET A 65 -20.56 -15.88 14.69
CA MET A 65 -21.84 -16.36 15.25
C MET A 65 -22.39 -17.58 14.50
N LEU A 66 -22.31 -17.56 13.16
CA LEU A 66 -22.76 -18.69 12.36
C LEU A 66 -21.84 -19.90 12.50
N GLU A 67 -20.52 -19.71 12.54
CA GLU A 67 -19.58 -20.79 12.79
C GLU A 67 -19.73 -21.41 14.20
N GLY A 68 -19.97 -20.58 15.21
CA GLY A 68 -20.29 -21.02 16.56
C GLY A 68 -21.61 -21.79 16.62
N LEU A 69 -22.66 -21.33 15.92
CA LEU A 69 -23.97 -22.03 15.88
C LEU A 69 -23.90 -23.33 15.11
N PHE A 70 -23.12 -23.42 14.02
CA PHE A 70 -22.96 -24.63 13.22
C PHE A 70 -22.07 -25.67 13.89
N LYS A 71 -21.05 -25.28 14.64
CA LYS A 71 -20.29 -26.19 15.49
C LYS A 71 -21.11 -26.81 16.60
N THR A 72 -22.09 -26.06 17.14
CA THR A 72 -22.98 -26.56 18.22
C THR A 72 -24.08 -27.47 17.70
N LEU A 73 -24.46 -27.36 16.41
CA LEU A 73 -25.53 -28.13 15.79
C LEU A 73 -25.08 -29.38 15.00
N GLY A 74 -23.76 -29.70 15.00
CA GLY A 74 -23.25 -30.99 14.47
C GLY A 74 -23.40 -31.22 12.96
N GLY A 75 -23.54 -30.17 12.16
CA GLY A 75 -23.74 -30.32 10.71
C GLY A 75 -22.49 -30.06 9.88
N GLU A 76 -21.74 -31.09 9.53
CA GLU A 76 -20.49 -31.01 8.75
C GLU A 76 -20.65 -30.67 7.26
N THR A 77 -21.85 -30.51 6.70
CA THR A 77 -22.05 -30.47 5.24
C THR A 77 -22.55 -29.16 4.66
N GLY A 78 -22.90 -28.14 5.44
CA GLY A 78 -23.50 -26.88 4.93
C GLY A 78 -22.56 -25.68 4.88
N GLY A 79 -21.48 -25.64 5.66
CA GLY A 79 -20.64 -24.45 5.84
C GLY A 79 -19.87 -24.01 4.60
N GLY A 80 -19.42 -24.94 3.77
CA GLY A 80 -18.63 -24.63 2.59
C GLY A 80 -19.39 -23.91 1.47
N ALA A 81 -20.65 -24.24 1.25
CA ALA A 81 -21.46 -23.61 0.21
C ALA A 81 -21.87 -22.17 0.60
N GLN A 82 -22.26 -21.95 1.84
CA GLN A 82 -22.59 -20.61 2.37
C GLN A 82 -21.36 -19.70 2.44
N ALA A 83 -20.20 -20.21 2.85
CA ALA A 83 -18.96 -19.45 2.84
C ALA A 83 -18.55 -19.04 1.41
N LYS A 84 -18.70 -19.95 0.45
CA LYS A 84 -18.47 -19.63 -0.99
C LYS A 84 -19.45 -18.60 -1.52
N ALA A 85 -20.72 -18.69 -1.17
CA ALA A 85 -21.72 -17.70 -1.57
C ALA A 85 -21.44 -16.32 -0.96
N ALA A 86 -21.09 -16.25 0.31
CA ALA A 86 -20.70 -15.00 0.97
C ALA A 86 -19.43 -14.38 0.33
N LEU A 87 -18.43 -15.20 0.05
CA LEU A 87 -17.22 -14.75 -0.65
C LEU A 87 -17.52 -14.23 -2.06
N ALA A 88 -18.44 -14.88 -2.78
CA ALA A 88 -18.84 -14.43 -4.11
C ALA A 88 -19.54 -13.06 -4.10
N ILE A 89 -20.37 -12.80 -3.08
CA ILE A 89 -21.00 -11.49 -2.86
C ILE A 89 -19.92 -10.44 -2.54
N ASP A 90 -19.00 -10.73 -1.62
CA ASP A 90 -17.92 -9.82 -1.24
C ASP A 90 -17.02 -9.49 -2.43
N LEU A 91 -16.68 -10.46 -3.26
CA LEU A 91 -15.89 -10.25 -4.48
C LEU A 91 -16.62 -9.39 -5.50
N ARG A 92 -17.92 -9.56 -5.66
CA ARG A 92 -18.74 -8.75 -6.57
C ARG A 92 -18.79 -7.30 -6.12
N GLU A 93 -19.03 -7.06 -4.84
CA GLU A 93 -19.05 -5.70 -4.28
C GLU A 93 -17.67 -5.04 -4.32
N LEU A 94 -16.60 -5.79 -4.05
CA LEU A 94 -15.23 -5.30 -4.18
C LEU A 94 -14.91 -4.93 -5.64
N SER A 95 -15.36 -5.74 -6.60
CA SER A 95 -15.17 -5.46 -8.03
C SER A 95 -15.91 -4.19 -8.44
N ALA A 96 -17.16 -4.02 -8.01
CA ALA A 96 -17.96 -2.82 -8.29
C ALA A 96 -17.31 -1.55 -7.69
N ALA A 97 -16.82 -1.63 -6.45
CA ALA A 97 -16.10 -0.54 -5.81
C ALA A 97 -14.80 -0.18 -6.55
N ARG A 98 -14.04 -1.19 -7.00
CA ARG A 98 -12.85 -0.98 -7.83
C ARG A 98 -13.17 -0.27 -9.14
N GLU A 99 -14.20 -0.70 -9.86
CA GLU A 99 -14.62 -0.09 -11.12
C GLU A 99 -15.06 1.36 -10.94
N SER A 100 -15.85 1.63 -9.89
CA SER A 100 -16.27 2.99 -9.55
C SER A 100 -15.08 3.90 -9.25
N LEU A 101 -14.09 3.42 -8.48
CA LEU A 101 -12.88 4.18 -8.20
C LEU A 101 -12.02 4.42 -9.43
N LEU A 102 -11.84 3.41 -10.27
CA LEU A 102 -11.09 3.55 -11.52
C LEU A 102 -11.74 4.59 -12.44
N ALA A 103 -13.08 4.57 -12.55
CA ALA A 103 -13.81 5.58 -13.32
C ALA A 103 -13.60 6.99 -12.76
N SER A 104 -13.68 7.15 -11.44
CA SER A 104 -13.47 8.45 -10.76
C SER A 104 -12.04 8.97 -10.89
N LEU A 105 -11.07 8.07 -10.93
CA LEU A 105 -9.65 8.42 -11.00
C LEU A 105 -9.09 8.36 -12.44
N ALA A 106 -9.92 8.14 -13.44
CA ALA A 106 -9.52 8.10 -14.86
C ALA A 106 -8.72 9.35 -15.31
N PRO A 107 -9.11 10.60 -14.91
CA PRO A 107 -8.33 11.80 -15.26
C PRO A 107 -6.89 11.80 -14.76
N TYR A 108 -6.59 11.02 -13.72
CA TYR A 108 -5.26 10.88 -13.13
C TYR A 108 -4.46 9.69 -13.69
N GLY A 109 -4.99 9.00 -14.73
CA GLY A 109 -4.32 7.85 -15.33
C GLY A 109 -4.27 6.63 -14.42
N ALA A 110 -5.20 6.49 -13.48
CA ALA A 110 -5.26 5.35 -12.57
C ALA A 110 -5.47 4.04 -13.32
N ARG A 111 -4.76 3.01 -12.88
CA ARG A 111 -4.85 1.65 -13.44
C ARG A 111 -4.89 0.61 -12.34
N SER A 112 -5.61 -0.47 -12.58
CA SER A 112 -5.63 -1.60 -11.67
C SER A 112 -4.34 -2.39 -11.76
N LEU A 113 -3.77 -2.76 -10.61
CA LEU A 113 -2.71 -3.75 -10.57
C LEU A 113 -3.27 -5.11 -11.00
N SER A 114 -2.59 -5.77 -11.92
CA SER A 114 -3.05 -7.02 -12.54
C SER A 114 -1.96 -8.09 -12.59
N ILE A 115 -2.33 -9.27 -13.00
CA ILE A 115 -1.40 -10.34 -13.36
C ILE A 115 -0.88 -10.05 -14.77
N TYR A 116 0.42 -10.24 -14.98
CA TYR A 116 1.04 -10.06 -16.28
C TYR A 116 2.04 -11.19 -16.58
N LYS A 117 2.35 -11.39 -17.85
CA LYS A 117 3.30 -12.38 -18.30
C LYS A 117 4.70 -11.76 -18.39
N SER A 118 5.67 -12.37 -17.73
CA SER A 118 7.09 -12.07 -17.85
C SER A 118 7.83 -13.22 -18.54
N GLU A 119 9.11 -13.05 -18.84
CA GLU A 119 9.96 -14.12 -19.37
C GLU A 119 10.02 -15.35 -18.47
N LYS A 120 9.91 -15.14 -17.15
CA LYS A 120 9.99 -16.21 -16.13
C LYS A 120 8.63 -16.84 -15.78
N GLY A 121 7.53 -16.35 -16.37
CA GLY A 121 6.19 -16.84 -16.08
C GLY A 121 5.19 -15.74 -15.75
N PHE A 122 4.06 -16.10 -15.18
CA PHE A 122 3.05 -15.14 -14.75
C PHE A 122 3.46 -14.47 -13.43
N CYS A 123 3.50 -13.15 -13.43
CA CYS A 123 3.77 -12.31 -12.26
C CYS A 123 2.50 -11.58 -11.81
N SER A 124 2.48 -11.20 -10.54
CA SER A 124 1.35 -10.51 -9.93
C SER A 124 1.77 -9.14 -9.40
N ALA A 125 1.35 -8.07 -10.07
CA ALA A 125 1.62 -6.70 -9.62
C ALA A 125 1.06 -6.38 -8.20
N PRO A 126 -0.12 -6.89 -7.78
CA PRO A 126 -0.54 -6.76 -6.38
C PRO A 126 0.42 -7.41 -5.37
N MET A 127 0.98 -8.58 -5.70
CA MET A 127 1.95 -9.24 -4.81
C MET A 127 3.31 -8.52 -4.82
N GLU A 128 3.71 -7.93 -5.93
CA GLU A 128 4.91 -7.09 -6.01
C GLU A 128 4.79 -5.88 -5.10
N PHE A 129 3.63 -5.21 -5.12
CA PHE A 129 3.34 -4.10 -4.21
C PHE A 129 3.42 -4.54 -2.74
N LEU A 130 2.75 -5.63 -2.36
CA LEU A 130 2.82 -6.14 -1.00
C LEU A 130 4.24 -6.57 -0.61
N SER A 131 4.95 -7.25 -1.51
CA SER A 131 6.35 -7.66 -1.29
C SER A 131 7.26 -6.46 -1.10
N ALA A 132 7.06 -5.38 -1.85
CA ALA A 132 7.83 -4.14 -1.73
C ALA A 132 7.67 -3.50 -0.35
N LEU A 133 6.45 -3.49 0.21
CA LEU A 133 6.20 -2.98 1.57
C LEU A 133 6.95 -3.76 2.65
N TYR A 134 7.07 -5.10 2.50
CA TYR A 134 7.80 -5.92 3.47
C TYR A 134 9.31 -5.87 3.31
N ASN A 135 9.78 -5.77 2.08
CA ASN A 135 11.20 -5.93 1.78
C ASN A 135 11.91 -4.59 1.46
N GLY A 136 11.16 -3.48 1.35
CA GLY A 136 11.70 -2.17 0.95
C GLY A 136 12.25 -2.14 -0.47
N GLU A 137 11.83 -3.08 -1.33
CA GLU A 137 12.33 -3.21 -2.69
C GLU A 137 11.27 -3.83 -3.60
N LYS A 138 11.02 -3.21 -4.75
CA LYS A 138 10.07 -3.71 -5.75
C LYS A 138 10.77 -4.68 -6.70
N ARG A 139 10.26 -5.90 -6.76
CA ARG A 139 10.75 -6.96 -7.66
C ARG A 139 9.58 -7.74 -8.25
N PRO A 140 9.74 -8.29 -9.47
CA PRO A 140 8.75 -9.21 -10.04
C PRO A 140 8.48 -10.40 -9.11
N VAL A 141 7.21 -10.64 -8.81
CA VAL A 141 6.75 -11.75 -7.97
C VAL A 141 5.94 -12.71 -8.81
N LEU A 142 6.45 -13.92 -8.99
CA LEU A 142 5.76 -14.98 -9.70
C LEU A 142 4.50 -15.41 -8.94
N MET A 143 3.46 -15.78 -9.69
CA MET A 143 2.24 -16.33 -9.09
C MET A 143 2.56 -17.62 -8.36
N PRO A 144 2.34 -17.70 -7.04
CA PRO A 144 2.58 -18.92 -6.28
C PRO A 144 1.47 -19.94 -6.54
N ASN A 145 1.83 -21.21 -6.47
CA ASN A 145 0.87 -22.30 -6.50
C ASN A 145 0.77 -22.94 -5.11
N LYS A 146 -0.37 -22.75 -4.44
CA LYS A 146 -0.70 -23.34 -3.13
C LYS A 146 0.35 -23.08 -2.02
N VAL A 147 0.88 -21.86 -1.99
CA VAL A 147 1.85 -21.44 -0.97
C VAL A 147 1.21 -20.39 -0.06
N ASP A 148 1.57 -20.41 1.22
CA ASP A 148 1.21 -19.36 2.16
C ASP A 148 1.92 -18.04 1.77
N LEU A 149 1.13 -17.00 1.47
CA LEU A 149 1.64 -15.70 1.05
C LEU A 149 2.48 -15.02 2.15
N GLY A 150 2.16 -15.25 3.41
CA GLY A 150 2.91 -14.70 4.53
C GLY A 150 4.35 -15.24 4.61
N ARG A 151 4.59 -16.41 4.02
CA ARG A 151 5.94 -17.00 3.90
C ARG A 151 6.58 -16.72 2.54
N TYR A 152 5.78 -16.49 1.53
CA TYR A 152 6.27 -16.33 0.16
C TYR A 152 6.74 -14.91 -0.14
N LEU A 153 6.04 -13.89 0.35
CA LEU A 153 6.32 -12.50 0.04
C LEU A 153 7.55 -11.92 0.78
N PRO A 154 7.75 -12.17 2.09
CA PRO A 154 8.95 -11.73 2.78
C PRO A 154 10.15 -12.58 2.37
N TYR A 155 11.20 -11.96 1.85
CA TYR A 155 12.46 -12.65 1.52
C TYR A 155 13.69 -12.02 2.18
N ARG A 156 13.52 -10.85 2.80
CA ARG A 156 14.56 -10.21 3.60
C ARG A 156 14.40 -10.59 5.08
N ARG A 157 15.51 -10.82 5.72
CA ARG A 157 15.56 -10.92 7.16
C ARG A 157 15.55 -9.53 7.75
N VAL A 158 14.63 -9.28 8.68
CA VAL A 158 14.54 -8.01 9.41
C VAL A 158 15.03 -8.24 10.83
N SER A 159 16.02 -7.47 11.24
CA SER A 159 16.52 -7.43 12.62
C SER A 159 16.17 -6.07 13.23
N PHE A 160 15.61 -6.09 14.42
CA PHE A 160 15.15 -4.89 15.12
C PHE A 160 16.25 -4.42 16.07
N GLY A 161 16.70 -3.18 15.90
CA GLY A 161 17.53 -2.45 16.86
C GLY A 161 16.67 -1.59 17.78
N ALA A 162 17.29 -0.68 18.53
CA ALA A 162 16.57 0.27 19.39
C ALA A 162 15.74 1.26 18.56
N ASP A 163 16.37 1.90 17.57
CA ASP A 163 15.75 2.97 16.76
C ASP A 163 15.76 2.67 15.26
N THR A 164 16.37 1.55 14.86
CA THR A 164 16.55 1.20 13.46
C THR A 164 16.23 -0.25 13.19
N LEU A 165 15.89 -0.51 11.93
CA LEU A 165 15.68 -1.85 11.37
C LEU A 165 16.86 -2.14 10.44
N GLU A 166 17.47 -3.30 10.58
CA GLU A 166 18.40 -3.84 9.61
C GLU A 166 17.67 -4.84 8.71
N MET A 167 17.74 -4.63 7.42
CA MET A 167 17.19 -5.54 6.42
C MET A 167 18.34 -6.17 5.63
N ALA A 168 18.47 -7.48 5.73
CA ALA A 168 19.49 -8.26 5.06
C ALA A 168 18.86 -9.34 4.18
N ARG A 169 19.46 -9.59 3.02
CA ARG A 169 19.10 -10.71 2.17
C ARG A 169 20.00 -11.91 2.50
N ALA A 170 19.43 -13.11 2.50
CA ALA A 170 20.22 -14.33 2.70
C ALA A 170 21.28 -14.47 1.59
N GLY A 171 22.55 -14.60 1.98
CA GLY A 171 23.68 -14.71 1.06
C GLY A 171 24.19 -13.40 0.45
N ASP A 172 23.61 -12.25 0.82
CA ASP A 172 24.07 -10.93 0.40
C ASP A 172 24.81 -10.24 1.54
N LEU A 173 25.95 -9.61 1.23
CA LEU A 173 26.71 -8.78 2.17
C LEU A 173 26.09 -7.37 2.30
N ALA A 174 25.28 -6.96 1.34
CA ALA A 174 24.62 -5.67 1.35
C ALA A 174 23.52 -5.65 2.42
N ARG A 175 23.62 -4.70 3.33
CA ARG A 175 22.65 -4.44 4.39
C ARG A 175 21.98 -3.10 4.12
N SER A 176 20.69 -3.04 4.34
CA SER A 176 19.92 -1.79 4.30
C SER A 176 19.43 -1.46 5.70
N PHE A 177 19.49 -0.20 6.06
CA PHE A 177 18.96 0.29 7.32
C PHE A 177 17.69 1.09 7.06
N ALA A 178 16.70 0.92 7.92
CA ALA A 178 15.44 1.64 7.85
C ALA A 178 15.00 2.08 9.25
N ALA A 179 14.11 3.05 9.31
CA ALA A 179 13.42 3.46 10.52
C ALA A 179 11.92 3.51 10.26
N MET A 180 11.13 3.23 11.28
CA MET A 180 9.68 3.37 11.22
C MET A 180 9.27 4.60 12.03
N ILE A 181 8.54 5.49 11.38
CA ILE A 181 8.02 6.71 12.00
C ILE A 181 6.50 6.64 11.94
N SER A 182 5.84 6.88 13.05
CA SER A 182 4.38 6.95 13.11
C SER A 182 3.94 8.33 13.57
N ILE A 183 2.88 8.86 12.95
CA ILE A 183 2.20 10.06 13.43
C ILE A 183 1.27 9.62 14.54
N LYS A 184 1.59 9.99 15.78
CA LYS A 184 0.81 9.62 16.96
C LYS A 184 -0.39 10.53 17.13
N GLU A 185 -0.20 11.82 16.89
CA GLU A 185 -1.24 12.84 17.03
C GLU A 185 -1.22 13.75 15.80
N TYR A 186 -2.39 14.05 15.28
CA TYR A 186 -2.55 15.06 14.23
C TYR A 186 -2.69 16.44 14.87
N PRO A 187 -2.20 17.51 14.21
CA PRO A 187 -2.44 18.85 14.70
C PRO A 187 -3.96 19.15 14.73
N PRO A 188 -4.42 20.03 15.61
CA PRO A 188 -5.84 20.35 15.76
C PRO A 188 -6.46 20.91 14.48
N GLN A 189 -5.64 21.49 13.61
CA GLN A 189 -6.03 21.93 12.28
C GLN A 189 -5.21 21.19 11.24
N THR A 190 -5.89 20.55 10.30
CA THR A 190 -5.26 19.86 9.18
C THR A 190 -5.62 20.58 7.89
N ALA A 191 -4.66 20.70 6.98
CA ALA A 191 -4.83 21.26 5.65
C ALA A 191 -4.42 20.26 4.59
N PRO A 192 -4.95 20.36 3.36
CA PRO A 192 -4.40 19.60 2.23
C PRO A 192 -2.90 19.89 2.08
N GLY A 193 -2.12 18.83 1.81
CA GLY A 193 -0.67 18.96 1.66
C GLY A 193 0.15 18.85 2.94
N LEU A 194 -0.46 18.57 4.09
CA LEU A 194 0.26 18.44 5.37
C LEU A 194 1.45 17.46 5.31
N LEU A 195 1.38 16.43 4.48
CA LEU A 195 2.43 15.43 4.31
C LEU A 195 3.31 15.67 3.08
N ASP A 196 3.10 16.75 2.32
CA ASP A 196 3.86 17.01 1.08
C ASP A 196 5.35 17.19 1.34
N ASP A 197 5.72 17.75 2.48
CA ASP A 197 7.13 17.92 2.85
C ASP A 197 7.84 16.58 3.06
N LEU A 198 7.12 15.55 3.54
CA LEU A 198 7.68 14.20 3.63
C LEU A 198 8.02 13.65 2.24
N LEU A 199 7.18 13.94 1.24
CA LEU A 199 7.39 13.49 -0.14
C LEU A 199 8.54 14.21 -0.85
N ARG A 200 9.10 15.27 -0.25
CA ARG A 200 10.27 16.00 -0.76
C ARG A 200 11.58 15.53 -0.17
N LEU A 201 11.55 14.72 0.89
CA LEU A 201 12.76 14.21 1.52
C LEU A 201 13.59 13.37 0.53
N PRO A 202 14.92 13.53 0.47
CA PRO A 202 15.78 12.81 -0.46
C PRO A 202 16.11 11.38 0.04
N VAL A 203 15.09 10.66 0.48
CA VAL A 203 15.22 9.28 1.00
C VAL A 203 14.18 8.36 0.36
N GLU A 204 14.50 7.09 0.29
CA GLU A 204 13.54 6.04 -0.07
C GLU A 204 12.58 5.86 1.11
N MET A 205 11.29 5.85 0.86
CA MET A 205 10.28 5.68 1.90
C MET A 205 9.00 5.08 1.35
N ALA A 206 8.23 4.45 2.23
CA ALA A 206 6.84 4.12 2.00
C ALA A 206 5.98 4.83 3.05
N VAL A 207 5.04 5.64 2.61
CA VAL A 207 4.06 6.29 3.50
C VAL A 207 2.75 5.55 3.37
N SER A 208 2.29 4.95 4.46
CA SER A 208 1.00 4.26 4.52
C SER A 208 0.01 5.09 5.33
N GLN A 209 -1.14 5.36 4.74
CA GLN A 209 -2.24 6.03 5.39
C GLN A 209 -3.50 5.18 5.27
N SER A 210 -4.16 4.92 6.39
CA SER A 210 -5.47 4.25 6.37
C SER A 210 -6.56 5.23 6.81
N PHE A 211 -7.67 5.20 6.09
CA PHE A 211 -8.85 5.99 6.42
C PHE A 211 -10.11 5.15 6.21
N GLY A 212 -11.16 5.53 6.89
CA GLY A 212 -12.46 4.90 6.76
C GLY A 212 -13.55 5.98 6.80
N PHE A 213 -14.62 5.74 6.06
CA PHE A 213 -15.80 6.58 6.15
C PHE A 213 -16.65 6.07 7.32
N VAL A 214 -16.97 6.94 8.24
CA VAL A 214 -17.83 6.66 9.37
C VAL A 214 -19.06 7.53 9.23
N ASP A 215 -20.22 6.95 9.49
CA ASP A 215 -21.48 7.71 9.54
C ASP A 215 -21.36 8.85 10.56
N ARG A 216 -21.88 10.03 10.16
CA ARG A 216 -21.79 11.25 10.99
C ARG A 216 -22.41 11.05 12.36
N GLN A 217 -23.57 10.38 12.43
CA GLN A 217 -24.26 10.16 13.70
C GLN A 217 -23.43 9.25 14.62
N ILE A 218 -22.89 8.16 14.08
CA ILE A 218 -22.02 7.25 14.83
C ILE A 218 -20.76 7.98 15.33
N SER A 219 -20.20 8.88 14.53
CA SER A 219 -19.05 9.70 14.94
C SER A 219 -19.40 10.64 16.08
N LEU A 220 -20.53 11.33 16.00
CA LEU A 220 -21.03 12.22 17.06
C LEU A 220 -21.31 11.47 18.36
N ASP A 221 -21.93 10.32 18.29
CA ASP A 221 -22.23 9.49 19.47
C ASP A 221 -20.96 9.00 20.15
N ARG A 222 -19.93 8.60 19.36
CA ARG A 222 -18.61 8.22 19.91
C ARG A 222 -17.91 9.40 20.57
N MET A 223 -17.94 10.58 19.94
CA MET A 223 -17.36 11.79 20.53
C MET A 223 -18.06 12.19 21.82
N ASN A 224 -19.39 12.16 21.86
CA ASN A 224 -20.16 12.47 23.04
C ASN A 224 -19.88 11.48 24.19
N LEU A 225 -19.73 10.20 23.86
CA LEU A 225 -19.35 9.17 24.86
C LEU A 225 -17.95 9.42 25.42
N ALA A 226 -16.98 9.77 24.54
CA ALA A 226 -15.61 10.10 24.96
C ALA A 226 -15.58 11.32 25.86
N LEU A 227 -16.31 12.39 25.51
CA LEU A 227 -16.46 13.60 26.33
C LEU A 227 -17.07 13.32 27.70
N ARG A 228 -18.10 12.48 27.78
CA ARG A 228 -18.69 12.08 29.06
C ARG A 228 -17.70 11.33 29.94
N ARG A 229 -16.88 10.44 29.35
CA ARG A 229 -15.84 9.70 30.08
C ARG A 229 -14.74 10.61 30.62
N MET A 230 -14.30 11.60 29.80
CA MET A 230 -13.31 12.58 30.25
C MET A 230 -13.85 13.41 31.43
N ARG A 231 -15.07 13.94 31.32
CA ARG A 231 -15.68 14.72 32.41
C ARG A 231 -15.85 13.89 33.70
N ALA A 232 -16.24 12.63 33.58
CA ALA A 232 -16.34 11.76 34.73
C ALA A 232 -14.98 11.44 35.39
N ALA A 233 -13.89 11.50 34.63
CA ALA A 233 -12.53 11.32 35.15
C ALA A 233 -11.94 12.60 35.75
N ASP A 234 -12.43 13.78 35.36
CA ASP A 234 -12.02 15.07 35.94
C ASP A 234 -12.78 15.40 37.25
N ASP A 235 -13.91 14.73 37.50
CA ASP A 235 -14.75 14.90 38.72
C ASP A 235 -14.32 13.97 39.87
N GLU A 236 -13.33 13.05 39.66
CA GLU A 236 -12.72 12.20 40.72
C GLU A 236 -11.37 12.80 41.19
#